data_0dc4731cdcde8b67c6badb971c548022
#
_entry.id   0dc4731cdcde8b67c6badb971c548022
#
_cell.length_a   1.000
_cell.length_b   1.000
_cell.length_c   1.000
_cell.angle_alpha   90.00
_cell.angle_beta   90.00
_cell.angle_gamma   90.00
#
_symmetry.space_group_name_H-M   'P 1'
#
loop_
_entity.id
_entity.type
_entity.pdbx_description
1 polymer ?
#
loop_
_entity_poly.entity_id
_entity_poly.type
_entity_poly.pdbx_seq_one_letter_code
_entity_poly.pdbx_strand_id
1 'polypeptide(L)'
;MRPHILLLTTGGTIASLPTAEGLAPGLDGEALAGLLPQGIMDCYDITIRDILHLDSSNIQPEEWQTIARHVFENRMEYSGIVITHGTDTMAYTASVLSFMLRGISIPVVLTGAQLPMAHPLSDGMENLRTALAMAASGVLALRFS
;
A
#
# COMPACT_ATOMS: atom_id res chain seq x y z
N MET A 1 9.21 0.96 -21.58
CA MET A 1 8.26 0.04 -20.92
C MET A 1 7.93 0.60 -19.54
N ARG A 2 6.64 0.66 -19.21
CA ARG A 2 6.22 1.15 -17.90
C ARG A 2 6.51 0.10 -16.84
N PRO A 3 7.01 0.49 -15.63
CA PRO A 3 7.16 -0.45 -14.53
C PRO A 3 5.81 -1.06 -14.14
N HIS A 4 5.80 -2.35 -13.86
CA HIS A 4 4.61 -3.09 -13.44
C HIS A 4 4.59 -3.13 -11.92
N ILE A 5 3.65 -2.40 -11.31
CA ILE A 5 3.53 -2.25 -9.87
C ILE A 5 2.28 -2.98 -9.37
N LEU A 6 2.44 -3.76 -8.32
CA LEU A 6 1.32 -4.35 -7.60
C LEU A 6 0.94 -3.46 -6.42
N LEU A 7 -0.30 -3.01 -6.40
CA LEU A 7 -0.87 -2.25 -5.29
C LEU A 7 -1.77 -3.18 -4.46
N LEU A 8 -1.34 -3.47 -3.25
CA LEU A 8 -2.10 -4.27 -2.29
C LEU A 8 -2.78 -3.33 -1.31
N THR A 9 -4.09 -3.44 -1.16
CA THR A 9 -4.83 -2.64 -0.20
C THR A 9 -5.22 -3.48 1.01
N THR A 10 -5.07 -2.91 2.21
CA THR A 10 -5.40 -3.59 3.46
C THR A 10 -6.44 -2.85 4.29
N GLY A 11 -6.95 -1.72 3.80
CA GLY A 11 -7.85 -0.83 4.52
C GLY A 11 -7.11 0.39 5.08
N GLY A 12 -7.55 0.88 6.22
CA GLY A 12 -6.97 2.07 6.87
C GLY A 12 -7.62 3.38 6.45
N THR A 13 -7.16 4.47 7.02
CA THR A 13 -7.73 5.80 6.82
C THR A 13 -7.68 6.27 5.37
N ILE A 14 -6.64 5.93 4.65
CA ILE A 14 -6.48 6.33 3.23
C ILE A 14 -7.68 5.89 2.37
N ALA A 15 -8.25 4.73 2.68
CA ALA A 15 -9.38 4.14 1.96
C ALA A 15 -10.73 4.37 2.66
N SER A 16 -10.77 5.17 3.72
CA SER A 16 -11.99 5.43 4.49
C SER A 16 -12.85 6.50 3.85
N LEU A 17 -14.14 6.46 4.16
CA LEU A 17 -15.10 7.50 3.81
C LEU A 17 -15.72 8.07 5.07
N PRO A 18 -16.03 9.39 5.11
CA PRO A 18 -16.72 9.98 6.24
C PRO A 18 -18.16 9.47 6.31
N THR A 19 -18.60 9.14 7.52
CA THR A 19 -19.98 8.78 7.83
C THR A 19 -20.48 9.60 9.00
N ALA A 20 -21.77 9.50 9.31
CA ALA A 20 -22.36 10.19 10.45
C ALA A 20 -21.75 9.75 11.79
N GLU A 21 -21.17 8.57 11.85
CA GLU A 21 -20.56 7.98 13.05
C GLU A 21 -19.04 8.07 13.08
N GLY A 22 -18.43 8.74 12.08
CA GLY A 22 -16.97 8.85 11.92
C GLY A 22 -16.49 8.27 10.60
N LEU A 23 -15.25 7.80 10.57
CA LEU A 23 -14.68 7.19 9.38
C LEU A 23 -15.04 5.71 9.30
N ALA A 24 -15.43 5.26 8.11
CA ALA A 24 -15.72 3.86 7.82
C ALA A 24 -15.00 3.41 6.56
N PRO A 25 -14.68 2.12 6.41
CA PRO A 25 -14.15 1.59 5.14
C PRO A 25 -15.13 1.88 4.00
N GLY A 26 -14.64 2.41 2.89
CA GLY A 26 -15.53 2.82 1.81
C GLY A 26 -14.94 2.76 0.42
N LEU A 27 -13.62 2.89 0.27
CA LEU A 27 -12.96 2.83 -1.02
C LEU A 27 -12.29 1.47 -1.20
N ASP A 28 -12.63 0.77 -2.28
CA ASP A 28 -11.83 -0.35 -2.75
C ASP A 28 -10.59 0.16 -3.50
N GLY A 29 -9.70 -0.75 -3.88
CA GLY A 29 -8.45 -0.39 -4.53
C GLY A 29 -8.66 0.30 -5.87
N GLU A 30 -9.66 -0.10 -6.65
CA GLU A 30 -9.97 0.53 -7.93
C GLU A 30 -10.48 1.96 -7.76
N ALA A 31 -11.36 2.18 -6.78
CA ALA A 31 -11.84 3.53 -6.46
C ALA A 31 -10.71 4.41 -5.95
N LEU A 32 -9.81 3.87 -5.13
CA LEU A 32 -8.63 4.58 -4.64
C LEU A 32 -7.72 5.00 -5.80
N ALA A 33 -7.41 4.07 -6.70
CA ALA A 33 -6.60 4.35 -7.88
C ALA A 33 -7.27 5.35 -8.84
N GLY A 34 -8.60 5.33 -8.92
CA GLY A 34 -9.38 6.28 -9.72
C GLY A 34 -9.24 7.74 -9.26
N LEU A 35 -8.81 7.97 -8.03
CA LEU A 35 -8.51 9.31 -7.52
C LEU A 35 -7.12 9.82 -7.90
N LEU A 36 -6.25 8.95 -8.42
CA LEU A 36 -4.93 9.35 -8.89
C LEU A 36 -5.02 10.14 -10.19
N PRO A 37 -4.19 11.17 -10.38
CA PRO A 37 -4.10 11.88 -11.65
C PRO A 37 -3.75 10.93 -12.81
N GLN A 38 -4.34 11.15 -13.97
CA GLN A 38 -4.11 10.32 -15.15
C GLN A 38 -2.63 10.24 -15.54
N GLY A 39 -1.87 11.32 -15.35
CA GLY A 39 -0.43 11.32 -15.62
C GLY A 39 0.35 10.30 -14.80
N ILE A 40 -0.10 10.00 -13.59
CA ILE A 40 0.51 8.95 -12.77
C ILE A 40 0.14 7.58 -13.31
N MET A 41 -1.11 7.39 -13.68
CA MET A 41 -1.57 6.13 -14.28
C MET A 41 -0.87 5.83 -15.60
N ASP A 42 -0.47 6.87 -16.33
CA ASP A 42 0.25 6.71 -17.58
C ASP A 42 1.73 6.32 -17.38
N CYS A 43 2.31 6.62 -16.21
CA CYS A 43 3.70 6.28 -15.89
C CYS A 43 3.91 4.82 -15.48
N TYR A 44 2.89 4.18 -14.95
CA TYR A 44 3.01 2.85 -14.36
C TYR A 44 1.90 1.93 -14.87
N ASP A 45 2.24 0.65 -14.99
CA ASP A 45 1.24 -0.41 -15.19
C ASP A 45 0.88 -0.96 -13.81
N ILE A 46 -0.28 -0.55 -13.28
CA ILE A 46 -0.66 -0.84 -11.89
C ILE A 46 -1.72 -1.93 -11.88
N THR A 47 -1.43 -3.02 -11.18
CA THR A 47 -2.39 -4.06 -10.82
C THR A 47 -2.80 -3.87 -9.37
N ILE A 48 -4.09 -3.91 -9.09
CA ILE A 48 -4.64 -3.61 -7.77
C ILE A 48 -5.33 -4.85 -7.23
N ARG A 49 -5.04 -5.18 -5.95
CA ARG A 49 -5.71 -6.26 -5.24
C ARG A 49 -6.07 -5.83 -3.82
N ASP A 50 -7.35 -5.95 -3.48
CA ASP A 50 -7.83 -5.76 -2.13
C ASP A 50 -7.63 -7.08 -1.36
N ILE A 51 -6.71 -7.10 -0.42
CA ILE A 51 -6.38 -8.34 0.30
C ILE A 51 -6.95 -8.38 1.72
N LEU A 52 -7.14 -7.22 2.33
CA LEU A 52 -7.68 -7.08 3.68
C LEU A 52 -8.46 -5.77 3.79
N HIS A 53 -9.39 -5.72 4.75
CA HIS A 53 -10.18 -4.52 5.08
C HIS A 53 -10.06 -4.26 6.58
N LEU A 54 -8.85 -3.92 7.02
CA LEU A 54 -8.52 -3.79 8.42
C LEU A 54 -8.57 -2.35 8.92
N ASP A 55 -9.02 -2.19 10.15
CA ASP A 55 -8.53 -1.12 11.00
C ASP A 55 -7.19 -1.58 11.57
N SER A 56 -6.11 -0.81 11.33
CA SER A 56 -4.75 -1.23 11.69
C SER A 56 -4.56 -1.42 13.20
N SER A 57 -5.41 -0.78 14.04
CA SER A 57 -5.37 -0.99 15.49
C SER A 57 -5.71 -2.42 15.90
N ASN A 58 -6.35 -3.18 15.03
CA ASN A 58 -6.80 -4.56 15.27
C ASN A 58 -6.00 -5.61 14.49
N ILE A 59 -4.86 -5.26 13.92
CA ILE A 59 -4.09 -6.21 13.13
C ILE A 59 -3.54 -7.35 13.98
N GLN A 60 -3.68 -8.59 13.47
CA GLN A 60 -3.23 -9.81 14.11
C GLN A 60 -2.09 -10.46 13.32
N PRO A 61 -1.31 -11.36 13.94
CA PRO A 61 -0.20 -12.03 13.22
C PRO A 61 -0.62 -12.73 11.94
N GLU A 62 -1.85 -13.25 11.87
CA GLU A 62 -2.39 -13.94 10.70
C GLU A 62 -2.50 -12.99 9.50
N GLU A 63 -2.84 -11.71 9.74
CA GLU A 63 -2.91 -10.71 8.68
C GLU A 63 -1.53 -10.36 8.15
N TRP A 64 -0.50 -10.31 9.00
CA TRP A 64 0.88 -10.14 8.54
C TRP A 64 1.32 -11.31 7.66
N GLN A 65 0.95 -12.53 8.02
CA GLN A 65 1.22 -13.71 7.20
C GLN A 65 0.52 -13.62 5.84
N THR A 66 -0.72 -13.15 5.83
CA THR A 66 -1.49 -12.95 4.59
C THR A 66 -0.80 -11.92 3.69
N ILE A 67 -0.39 -10.79 4.23
CA ILE A 67 0.33 -9.75 3.48
C ILE A 67 1.64 -10.31 2.91
N ALA A 68 2.43 -10.96 3.77
CA ALA A 68 3.72 -11.53 3.36
C ALA A 68 3.57 -12.55 2.25
N ARG A 69 2.54 -13.40 2.33
CA ARG A 69 2.26 -14.40 1.31
C ARG A 69 1.93 -13.77 -0.04
N HIS A 70 1.09 -12.75 -0.06
CA HIS A 70 0.76 -12.03 -1.29
C HIS A 70 1.99 -11.38 -1.91
N VAL A 71 2.85 -10.79 -1.10
CA VAL A 71 4.10 -10.19 -1.59
C VAL A 71 5.02 -11.27 -2.16
N PHE A 72 5.23 -12.34 -1.41
CA PHE A 72 6.15 -13.41 -1.82
C PHE A 72 5.69 -14.09 -3.11
N GLU A 73 4.42 -14.44 -3.21
CA GLU A 73 3.85 -15.12 -4.38
C GLU A 73 3.93 -14.28 -5.66
N ASN A 74 3.97 -12.96 -5.54
CA ASN A 74 3.96 -12.04 -6.68
C ASN A 74 5.33 -11.40 -6.97
N ARG A 75 6.36 -11.70 -6.20
CA ARG A 75 7.65 -11.02 -6.27
C ARG A 75 8.37 -11.13 -7.63
N MET A 76 8.06 -12.15 -8.41
CA MET A 76 8.70 -12.40 -9.70
C MET A 76 7.99 -11.73 -10.88
N GLU A 77 6.74 -11.30 -10.67
CA GLU A 77 5.90 -10.75 -11.74
C GLU A 77 5.90 -9.22 -11.78
N TYR A 78 6.34 -8.57 -10.70
CA TYR A 78 6.22 -7.12 -10.55
C TYR A 78 7.59 -6.50 -10.30
N SER A 79 7.75 -5.24 -10.73
CA SER A 79 8.96 -4.45 -10.49
C SER A 79 9.02 -3.92 -9.06
N GLY A 80 7.87 -3.79 -8.43
CA GLY A 80 7.75 -3.35 -7.04
C GLY A 80 6.33 -3.54 -6.54
N ILE A 81 6.17 -3.49 -5.23
CA ILE A 81 4.88 -3.67 -4.56
C ILE A 81 4.65 -2.51 -3.59
N VAL A 82 3.46 -1.92 -3.67
CA VAL A 82 2.99 -0.90 -2.73
C VAL A 82 1.87 -1.50 -1.90
N ILE A 83 1.92 -1.29 -0.59
CA ILE A 83 0.90 -1.75 0.35
C ILE A 83 0.31 -0.52 1.04
N THR A 84 -1.00 -0.30 0.87
CA THR A 84 -1.68 0.72 1.67
C THR A 84 -2.10 0.12 3.00
N HIS A 85 -1.88 0.87 4.07
CA HIS A 85 -2.03 0.38 5.44
C HIS A 85 -2.48 1.51 6.37
N GLY A 86 -3.18 1.15 7.42
CA GLY A 86 -3.50 2.10 8.48
C GLY A 86 -2.23 2.54 9.22
N THR A 87 -2.21 3.78 9.68
CA THR A 87 -1.01 4.40 10.24
C THR A 87 -0.68 3.96 11.65
N ASP A 88 -1.66 3.47 12.43
CA ASP A 88 -1.47 3.13 13.84
C ASP A 88 -0.41 2.05 14.06
N THR A 89 -0.37 1.05 13.18
CA THR A 89 0.53 -0.11 13.32
C THR A 89 1.41 -0.33 12.09
N MET A 90 1.49 0.65 11.19
CA MET A 90 2.28 0.52 9.97
C MET A 90 3.75 0.21 10.25
N ALA A 91 4.35 0.85 11.24
CA ALA A 91 5.74 0.62 11.62
C ALA A 91 5.96 -0.82 12.10
N TYR A 92 5.02 -1.38 12.83
CA TYR A 92 5.08 -2.78 13.28
C TYR A 92 4.97 -3.73 12.10
N THR A 93 4.03 -3.49 11.21
CA THR A 93 3.87 -4.30 9.99
C THR A 93 5.14 -4.24 9.13
N ALA A 94 5.70 -3.05 8.93
CA ALA A 94 6.94 -2.90 8.16
C ALA A 94 8.09 -3.68 8.79
N SER A 95 8.23 -3.63 10.11
CA SER A 95 9.26 -4.38 10.84
C SER A 95 9.08 -5.89 10.68
N VAL A 96 7.88 -6.39 10.87
CA VAL A 96 7.57 -7.82 10.73
C VAL A 96 7.84 -8.29 9.32
N LEU A 97 7.37 -7.55 8.30
CA LEU A 97 7.57 -7.90 6.90
C LEU A 97 9.05 -7.90 6.51
N SER A 98 9.86 -7.02 7.08
CA SER A 98 11.29 -6.99 6.82
C SER A 98 11.99 -8.28 7.22
N PHE A 99 11.50 -8.96 8.26
CA PHE A 99 11.99 -10.27 8.66
C PHE A 99 11.39 -11.41 7.84
N MET A 100 10.09 -11.36 7.59
CA MET A 100 9.39 -12.41 6.85
C MET A 100 9.79 -12.49 5.38
N LEU A 101 10.19 -11.35 4.78
CA LEU A 101 10.49 -11.22 3.36
C LEU A 101 11.98 -11.01 3.09
N ARG A 102 12.83 -11.58 3.93
CA ARG A 102 14.28 -11.53 3.71
C ARG A 102 14.67 -12.10 2.35
N GLY A 103 15.58 -11.41 1.67
CA GLY A 103 16.08 -11.85 0.37
C GLY A 103 15.17 -11.49 -0.81
N ILE A 104 14.07 -10.79 -0.55
CA ILE A 104 13.23 -10.31 -1.64
C ILE A 104 14.01 -9.27 -2.47
N SER A 105 13.91 -9.37 -3.80
CA SER A 105 14.75 -8.59 -4.72
C SER A 105 14.06 -7.36 -5.30
N ILE A 106 12.80 -7.12 -4.95
CA ILE A 106 12.03 -5.97 -5.42
C ILE A 106 11.67 -5.06 -4.24
N PRO A 107 11.49 -3.75 -4.49
CA PRO A 107 11.02 -2.84 -3.45
C PRO A 107 9.61 -3.21 -2.97
N VAL A 108 9.42 -3.17 -1.66
CA VAL A 108 8.10 -3.28 -1.02
C VAL A 108 7.93 -2.05 -0.15
N VAL A 109 6.96 -1.23 -0.48
CA VAL A 109 6.77 0.09 0.13
C VAL A 109 5.40 0.13 0.81
N LEU A 110 5.39 0.44 2.11
CA LEU A 110 4.16 0.67 2.84
C LEU A 110 3.83 2.16 2.86
N THR A 111 2.57 2.48 2.65
CA THR A 111 2.07 3.85 2.72
C THR A 111 0.67 3.89 3.31
N GLY A 112 0.28 5.06 3.75
CA GLY A 112 -1.05 5.31 4.31
C GLY A 112 -1.31 6.80 4.36
N ALA A 113 -2.36 7.20 5.07
CA ALA A 113 -2.71 8.60 5.20
C ALA A 113 -3.34 8.89 6.56
N GLN A 114 -3.15 10.11 7.05
CA GLN A 114 -3.82 10.60 8.25
C GLN A 114 -5.24 11.06 7.96
N LEU A 115 -5.50 11.51 6.73
CA LEU A 115 -6.82 11.89 6.25
C LEU A 115 -7.22 11.02 5.07
N PRO A 116 -8.53 10.67 4.93
CA PRO A 116 -9.01 9.88 3.82
C PRO A 116 -8.63 10.49 2.46
N MET A 117 -8.38 9.65 1.48
CA MET A 117 -8.00 10.07 0.13
C MET A 117 -9.02 11.03 -0.49
N ALA A 118 -10.30 10.87 -0.17
CA ALA A 118 -11.38 11.72 -0.65
C ALA A 118 -11.44 13.10 0.06
N HIS A 119 -10.70 13.28 1.15
CA HIS A 119 -10.69 14.55 1.88
C HIS A 119 -9.87 15.58 1.10
N PRO A 120 -10.35 16.87 0.98
CA PRO A 120 -9.64 17.89 0.19
C PRO A 120 -8.20 18.18 0.65
N LEU A 121 -7.92 17.97 1.94
CA LEU A 121 -6.61 18.22 2.55
C LEU A 121 -5.83 16.92 2.81
N SER A 122 -6.21 15.82 2.15
CA SER A 122 -5.58 14.52 2.39
C SER A 122 -4.10 14.52 2.01
N ASP A 123 -3.31 13.88 2.85
CA ASP A 123 -1.92 13.52 2.58
C ASP A 123 -1.79 12.25 1.71
N GLY A 124 -2.90 11.56 1.44
CA GLY A 124 -2.92 10.26 0.77
C GLY A 124 -2.40 10.29 -0.67
N MET A 125 -2.76 11.32 -1.43
CA MET A 125 -2.34 11.46 -2.83
C MET A 125 -0.81 11.54 -2.96
N GLU A 126 -0.19 12.42 -2.18
CA GLU A 126 1.27 12.57 -2.19
C GLU A 126 1.98 11.32 -1.67
N ASN A 127 1.45 10.72 -0.61
CA ASN A 127 2.01 9.51 -0.03
C ASN A 127 1.95 8.36 -1.03
N LEU A 128 0.81 8.17 -1.69
CA LEU A 128 0.65 7.10 -2.67
C LEU A 128 1.53 7.33 -3.91
N ARG A 129 1.61 8.56 -4.39
CA ARG A 129 2.49 8.92 -5.51
C ARG A 129 3.96 8.65 -5.19
N THR A 130 4.40 9.04 -3.99
CA THR A 130 5.77 8.79 -3.52
C THR A 130 6.04 7.29 -3.42
N ALA A 131 5.10 6.53 -2.87
CA ALA A 131 5.24 5.07 -2.75
C ALA A 131 5.36 4.40 -4.12
N LEU A 132 4.56 4.80 -5.10
CA LEU A 132 4.65 4.28 -6.47
C LEU A 132 6.01 4.59 -7.10
N ALA A 133 6.51 5.81 -6.94
CA ALA A 133 7.83 6.20 -7.45
C ALA A 133 8.95 5.38 -6.81
N MET A 134 8.89 5.16 -5.50
CA MET A 134 9.85 4.33 -4.79
C MET A 134 9.80 2.88 -5.26
N ALA A 135 8.61 2.32 -5.40
CA ALA A 135 8.45 0.94 -5.86
C ALA A 135 8.95 0.75 -7.30
N ALA A 136 8.79 1.76 -8.15
CA ALA A 136 9.23 1.72 -9.54
C ALA A 136 10.73 1.97 -9.72
N SER A 137 11.41 2.53 -8.71
CA SER A 137 12.82 2.97 -8.81
C SER A 137 13.82 1.83 -8.87
N GLY A 138 13.44 0.61 -8.47
CA GLY A 138 14.35 -0.53 -8.35
C GLY A 138 15.31 -0.45 -7.16
N VAL A 139 15.23 0.63 -6.36
CA VAL A 139 16.05 0.77 -5.15
C VAL A 139 15.42 -0.06 -4.04
N LEU A 140 16.18 -1.02 -3.53
CA LEU A 140 15.78 -1.76 -2.33
C LEU A 140 15.94 -0.84 -1.12
N ALA A 141 14.83 -0.29 -0.64
CA ALA A 141 14.81 0.70 0.43
C ALA A 141 15.27 0.15 1.78
N LEU A 142 15.44 -1.13 1.92
CA LEU A 142 15.80 -1.76 3.18
C LEU A 142 17.09 -2.57 3.06
N ARG A 143 18.16 -1.86 2.84
CA ARG A 143 19.42 -2.35 3.32
C ARG A 143 19.62 -1.82 4.73
N PHE A 144 18.98 -2.46 5.70
CA PHE A 144 19.51 -2.40 7.04
C PHE A 144 20.81 -3.19 7.04
N SER A 145 21.84 -2.50 6.77
CA SER A 145 23.15 -3.04 7.11
C SER A 145 23.31 -2.95 8.62
#